data_afa72f4ffbe0cc4847d33ef858ba8c2f
#
_entry.id   afa72f4ffbe0cc4847d33ef858ba8c2f
#
_cell.length_a   1.000
_cell.length_b   1.000
_cell.length_c   1.000
_cell.angle_alpha   90.00
_cell.angle_beta   90.00
_cell.angle_gamma   90.00
#
_symmetry.space_group_name_H-M   'P 1'
#
loop_
_entity.id
_entity.type
_entity.pdbx_description
1 polymer ?
#
loop_
_entity_poly.entity_id
_entity_poly.type
_entity_poly.pdbx_seq_one_letter_code
_entity_poly.pdbx_strand_id
1 'polypeptide(L)'
;MSSYLQPITSKTKNNGCTKFGVLFSLLLCLTPDVMSQAKGAESAANSNSEQVTFVRLTSDQYRNTIHDIFGESIEVRGNAASTGVREAGLIAVGGRKITLSALELESYEILALDIAEQILQPSRRNTLLGCTPDDDALADQECAEQFIGAVGLHLFRRPLMESEIDSFVAMAQSATQTLGNFYIGLQAALVGMMVSPDFLFRIERSVANLESPGSRHLDAWSRASRLSFFLWDSTPSPALLEAARSGTLMTESGLNQQVEQMMTSAKIEDGLRAFFADMLAFDRFDTLDIDANLYPRFTKNVEDEAREQTLRTIADQLLIKELDYRDLFDARQTFLTPALAALYGVPIPIR
;
A
#
# COMPACT_ATOMS: atom_id res chain seq x y z
N MET A 1 -29.29 27.22 -35.53
CA MET A 1 -28.76 27.00 -36.88
C MET A 1 -28.17 25.61 -36.93
N SER A 2 -28.77 24.79 -37.73
CA SER A 2 -28.55 23.35 -37.93
C SER A 2 -27.40 23.09 -38.90
N SER A 3 -26.58 22.06 -38.73
CA SER A 3 -25.82 21.32 -39.76
C SER A 3 -25.23 20.05 -39.14
N TYR A 4 -25.81 18.94 -39.29
CA TYR A 4 -25.61 17.76 -40.13
C TYR A 4 -24.14 17.29 -40.30
N LEU A 5 -23.85 16.11 -39.78
CA LEU A 5 -22.82 15.21 -40.30
C LEU A 5 -23.41 13.79 -40.43
N GLN A 6 -23.43 13.29 -41.67
CA GLN A 6 -23.85 11.92 -42.07
C GLN A 6 -22.66 10.95 -42.06
N PRO A 7 -22.90 9.65 -41.93
CA PRO A 7 -21.84 8.60 -41.98
C PRO A 7 -21.44 8.20 -43.37
N ILE A 8 -20.14 7.96 -43.59
CA ILE A 8 -19.57 7.46 -44.81
C ILE A 8 -19.54 5.91 -44.77
N THR A 9 -20.28 5.26 -45.65
CA THR A 9 -20.18 3.84 -45.94
C THR A 9 -19.25 3.63 -47.15
N SER A 10 -18.19 2.81 -47.01
CA SER A 10 -17.40 2.37 -48.17
C SER A 10 -17.71 0.91 -48.49
N LYS A 11 -18.25 0.72 -49.69
CA LYS A 11 -18.39 -0.59 -50.37
C LYS A 11 -17.07 -0.97 -51.00
N THR A 12 -16.56 -2.16 -50.74
CA THR A 12 -15.53 -2.81 -51.55
C THR A 12 -16.13 -3.81 -52.52
N LYS A 13 -15.78 -3.64 -53.77
CA LYS A 13 -16.12 -4.54 -54.91
C LYS A 13 -15.14 -5.69 -54.98
N ASN A 14 -15.67 -6.89 -55.26
CA ASN A 14 -14.98 -8.07 -55.80
C ASN A 14 -14.59 -7.89 -57.27
N ASN A 15 -13.43 -8.39 -57.62
CA ASN A 15 -13.05 -9.00 -58.94
C ASN A 15 -11.58 -9.45 -58.79
N GLY A 16 -11.13 -10.61 -59.17
CA GLY A 16 -11.39 -11.54 -60.21
C GLY A 16 -10.29 -12.60 -60.16
N CYS A 17 -10.67 -13.76 -60.51
CA CYS A 17 -9.96 -15.02 -60.66
C CYS A 17 -8.88 -14.99 -61.73
N THR A 18 -7.67 -15.56 -61.48
CA THR A 18 -6.90 -16.27 -62.52
C THR A 18 -6.06 -17.42 -61.93
N LYS A 19 -6.12 -18.53 -62.62
CA LYS A 19 -5.55 -19.86 -62.38
C LYS A 19 -4.03 -19.88 -62.59
N PHE A 20 -3.31 -20.67 -61.77
CA PHE A 20 -2.13 -21.50 -62.06
C PHE A 20 -1.68 -22.04 -60.69
N GLY A 21 -1.60 -23.32 -60.42
CA GLY A 21 -0.99 -24.46 -60.99
C GLY A 21 -0.70 -25.44 -59.88
N VAL A 22 -1.24 -26.59 -60.00
CA VAL A 22 -1.04 -27.90 -59.35
C VAL A 22 0.34 -28.15 -58.72
N LEU A 23 0.33 -28.78 -57.55
CA LEU A 23 1.24 -29.66 -56.82
C LEU A 23 1.66 -29.13 -55.45
N PHE A 24 1.02 -29.59 -54.45
CA PHE A 24 1.53 -30.25 -53.25
C PHE A 24 0.36 -30.44 -52.27
N SER A 25 -0.34 -31.52 -52.50
CA SER A 25 -1.34 -32.00 -51.57
C SER A 25 -0.74 -33.20 -50.86
N LEU A 26 -0.30 -32.98 -49.62
CA LEU A 26 -0.30 -33.98 -48.51
C LEU A 26 0.19 -33.32 -47.21
N LEU A 27 -0.54 -33.61 -46.15
CA LEU A 27 -0.35 -33.36 -44.72
C LEU A 27 -0.88 -32.02 -44.18
N LEU A 28 -1.96 -32.06 -43.56
CA LEU A 28 -2.29 -32.12 -42.16
C LEU A 28 -3.77 -31.85 -41.98
N CYS A 29 -4.57 -32.89 -41.91
CA CYS A 29 -5.81 -32.86 -41.16
C CYS A 29 -5.44 -32.91 -39.67
N LEU A 30 -5.10 -31.77 -39.10
CA LEU A 30 -5.15 -31.58 -37.63
C LEU A 30 -6.59 -31.23 -37.31
N THR A 31 -7.28 -32.15 -36.71
CA THR A 31 -8.67 -32.00 -36.23
C THR A 31 -8.78 -30.88 -35.25
N PRO A 32 -9.88 -30.07 -35.23
CA PRO A 32 -10.10 -28.99 -34.25
C PRO A 32 -10.10 -29.44 -32.80
N ASP A 33 -10.30 -30.73 -32.51
CA ASP A 33 -10.33 -31.30 -31.17
C ASP A 33 -8.97 -31.33 -30.47
N VAL A 34 -7.84 -31.41 -31.19
CA VAL A 34 -6.50 -31.41 -30.57
C VAL A 34 -6.13 -30.00 -30.07
N MET A 35 -6.56 -28.92 -30.73
CA MET A 35 -6.35 -27.57 -30.28
C MET A 35 -7.26 -27.18 -29.11
N SER A 36 -8.45 -27.78 -29.02
CA SER A 36 -9.35 -27.57 -27.89
C SER A 36 -8.82 -28.22 -26.59
N GLN A 37 -8.22 -29.40 -26.71
CA GLN A 37 -7.61 -30.08 -25.54
C GLN A 37 -6.32 -29.39 -25.08
N ALA A 38 -5.50 -28.84 -25.98
CA ALA A 38 -4.33 -28.07 -25.60
C ALA A 38 -4.69 -26.76 -24.83
N LYS A 39 -5.74 -26.05 -25.29
CA LYS A 39 -6.25 -24.86 -24.56
C LYS A 39 -6.87 -25.22 -23.22
N GLY A 40 -7.56 -26.35 -23.11
CA GLY A 40 -8.11 -26.84 -21.87
C GLY A 40 -7.04 -27.26 -20.85
N ALA A 41 -5.96 -27.90 -21.32
CA ALA A 41 -4.83 -28.30 -20.49
C ALA A 41 -4.00 -27.08 -19.98
N GLU A 42 -3.79 -26.08 -20.83
CA GLU A 42 -3.11 -24.84 -20.44
C GLU A 42 -3.94 -24.01 -19.43
N SER A 43 -5.27 -23.98 -19.60
CA SER A 43 -6.18 -23.32 -18.64
C SER A 43 -6.27 -24.08 -17.31
N ALA A 44 -6.24 -25.41 -17.32
CA ALA A 44 -6.28 -26.24 -16.11
C ALA A 44 -4.93 -26.25 -15.36
N ALA A 45 -3.80 -26.21 -16.07
CA ALA A 45 -2.47 -26.10 -15.45
C ALA A 45 -2.26 -24.73 -14.77
N ASN A 46 -2.85 -23.66 -15.31
CA ASN A 46 -2.79 -22.32 -14.71
C ASN A 46 -3.76 -22.10 -13.54
N SER A 47 -4.75 -22.97 -13.34
CA SER A 47 -5.74 -22.81 -12.26
C SER A 47 -5.16 -23.14 -10.88
N ASN A 48 -4.08 -23.90 -10.78
CA ASN A 48 -3.43 -24.28 -9.53
C ASN A 48 -2.18 -23.44 -9.19
N SER A 49 -1.71 -22.57 -10.09
CA SER A 49 -0.57 -21.70 -9.78
C SER A 49 -0.95 -20.61 -8.79
N GLU A 50 -0.08 -20.33 -7.84
CA GLU A 50 -0.20 -19.15 -6.97
C GLU A 50 -0.28 -17.88 -7.82
N GLN A 51 -1.26 -17.04 -7.54
CA GLN A 51 -1.36 -15.73 -8.17
C GLN A 51 -0.87 -14.65 -7.22
N VAL A 52 0.13 -13.90 -7.63
CA VAL A 52 0.73 -12.82 -6.84
C VAL A 52 0.31 -11.48 -7.43
N THR A 53 -0.14 -10.59 -6.55
CA THR A 53 -0.47 -9.20 -6.92
C THR A 53 0.36 -8.26 -6.07
N PHE A 54 0.98 -7.27 -6.71
CA PHE A 54 1.76 -6.23 -6.06
C PHE A 54 0.92 -4.96 -6.00
N VAL A 55 0.81 -4.36 -4.80
CA VAL A 55 0.13 -3.09 -4.58
C VAL A 55 1.09 -2.17 -3.86
N ARG A 56 1.59 -1.12 -4.53
CA ARG A 56 2.52 -0.17 -3.92
C ARG A 56 1.86 0.56 -2.75
N LEU A 57 2.59 0.73 -1.66
CA LEU A 57 2.15 1.56 -0.55
C LEU A 57 2.02 3.02 -0.99
N THR A 58 1.01 3.71 -0.48
CA THR A 58 0.95 5.16 -0.58
C THR A 58 1.98 5.79 0.36
N SER A 59 2.27 7.08 0.20
CA SER A 59 3.19 7.80 1.10
C SER A 59 2.69 7.79 2.55
N ASP A 60 1.37 7.88 2.76
CA ASP A 60 0.80 7.83 4.09
C ASP A 60 0.87 6.43 4.68
N GLN A 61 0.59 5.37 3.90
CA GLN A 61 0.76 3.98 4.32
C GLN A 61 2.19 3.64 4.70
N TYR A 62 3.17 4.16 3.96
CA TYR A 62 4.58 4.03 4.31
C TYR A 62 4.87 4.70 5.65
N ARG A 63 4.46 5.98 5.82
CA ARG A 63 4.66 6.75 7.07
C ARG A 63 3.98 6.08 8.26
N ASN A 64 2.71 5.71 8.12
CA ASN A 64 1.95 5.05 9.18
C ASN A 64 2.60 3.72 9.60
N THR A 65 3.11 2.95 8.62
CA THR A 65 3.84 1.70 8.89
C THR A 65 5.11 1.95 9.70
N ILE A 66 5.90 2.97 9.37
CA ILE A 66 7.11 3.32 10.11
C ILE A 66 6.76 3.75 11.54
N HIS A 67 5.75 4.58 11.73
CA HIS A 67 5.29 5.01 13.05
C HIS A 67 4.79 3.83 13.90
N ASP A 68 4.04 2.90 13.31
CA ASP A 68 3.53 1.72 14.01
C ASP A 68 4.64 0.75 14.46
N ILE A 69 5.71 0.63 13.68
CA ILE A 69 6.81 -0.28 14.00
C ILE A 69 7.81 0.35 14.96
N PHE A 70 8.18 1.61 14.74
CA PHE A 70 9.29 2.27 15.43
C PHE A 70 8.88 3.42 16.35
N GLY A 71 7.60 3.78 16.35
CA GLY A 71 7.02 4.84 17.19
C GLY A 71 6.90 6.19 16.49
N GLU A 72 5.95 6.99 16.96
CA GLU A 72 5.61 8.32 16.44
C GLU A 72 6.76 9.35 16.50
N SER A 73 7.79 9.09 17.31
CA SER A 73 8.95 9.96 17.43
C SER A 73 9.94 9.83 16.26
N ILE A 74 9.74 8.87 15.36
CA ILE A 74 10.52 8.73 14.13
C ILE A 74 9.92 9.66 13.08
N GLU A 75 10.71 10.63 12.64
CA GLU A 75 10.28 11.58 11.63
C GLU A 75 10.46 10.99 10.22
N VAL A 76 9.39 10.90 9.45
CA VAL A 76 9.44 10.52 8.03
C VAL A 76 9.43 11.80 7.19
N ARG A 77 10.62 12.27 6.81
CA ARG A 77 10.84 13.54 6.14
C ARG A 77 10.70 13.42 4.63
N GLY A 78 9.63 13.95 4.07
CA GLY A 78 9.37 13.96 2.62
C GLY A 78 8.48 12.81 2.14
N ASN A 79 8.30 12.77 0.83
CA ASN A 79 7.52 11.76 0.12
C ASN A 79 8.39 11.13 -0.96
N ALA A 80 8.71 9.85 -0.82
CA ALA A 80 9.48 9.13 -1.82
C ALA A 80 8.62 8.69 -3.03
N ALA A 81 7.31 8.50 -2.80
CA ALA A 81 6.40 8.08 -3.85
C ALA A 81 5.87 9.26 -4.68
N SER A 82 5.87 9.11 -6.00
CA SER A 82 5.09 9.99 -6.88
C SER A 82 3.59 9.84 -6.58
N THR A 83 2.81 10.88 -6.92
CA THR A 83 1.35 10.82 -6.84
C THR A 83 0.84 9.60 -7.59
N GLY A 84 0.03 8.77 -6.92
CA GLY A 84 -0.48 7.53 -7.46
C GLY A 84 -1.43 7.74 -8.66
N VAL A 85 -1.56 6.72 -9.49
CA VAL A 85 -2.58 6.66 -10.54
C VAL A 85 -3.92 6.32 -9.89
N ARG A 86 -4.97 7.09 -10.19
CA ARG A 86 -6.33 6.78 -9.73
C ARG A 86 -6.97 5.70 -10.60
N GLU A 87 -7.46 4.65 -9.98
CA GLU A 87 -8.29 3.63 -10.58
C GLU A 87 -9.62 3.55 -9.83
N ALA A 88 -10.74 3.56 -10.54
CA ALA A 88 -12.07 3.68 -9.94
C ALA A 88 -12.22 4.88 -8.98
N GLY A 89 -11.47 5.95 -9.24
CA GLY A 89 -11.48 7.17 -8.41
C GLY A 89 -10.52 7.16 -7.23
N LEU A 90 -9.83 6.04 -6.93
CA LEU A 90 -8.98 5.87 -5.75
C LEU A 90 -7.51 5.61 -6.13
N ILE A 91 -6.59 6.29 -5.46
CA ILE A 91 -5.14 6.07 -5.56
C ILE A 91 -4.77 4.71 -4.96
N ALA A 92 -5.38 4.36 -3.82
CA ALA A 92 -5.12 3.09 -3.15
C ALA A 92 -5.45 1.87 -4.03
N VAL A 93 -6.44 1.98 -4.93
CA VAL A 93 -6.76 0.94 -5.92
C VAL A 93 -5.76 0.94 -7.08
N GLY A 94 -5.35 2.12 -7.51
CA GLY A 94 -4.40 2.31 -8.61
C GLY A 94 -2.97 1.84 -8.30
N GLY A 95 -2.62 1.61 -7.05
CA GLY A 95 -1.31 1.10 -6.61
C GLY A 95 -0.85 -0.19 -7.29
N ARG A 96 -1.78 -0.96 -7.87
CA ARG A 96 -1.49 -2.17 -8.67
C ARG A 96 -0.86 -1.89 -10.04
N LYS A 97 -1.02 -0.68 -10.55
CA LYS A 97 -0.54 -0.28 -11.89
C LYS A 97 0.74 0.54 -11.86
N ILE A 98 1.27 0.78 -10.67
CA ILE A 98 2.41 1.65 -10.48
C ILE A 98 3.69 0.83 -10.47
N THR A 99 4.64 1.22 -11.31
CA THR A 99 6.02 0.73 -11.29
C THR A 99 6.88 1.65 -10.45
N LEU A 100 7.98 1.15 -9.93
CA LEU A 100 8.99 1.92 -9.22
C LEU A 100 10.07 2.36 -10.23
N SER A 101 10.26 3.65 -10.38
CA SER A 101 11.37 4.20 -11.18
C SER A 101 12.68 4.21 -10.37
N ALA A 102 13.83 4.30 -11.06
CA ALA A 102 15.13 4.39 -10.40
C ALA A 102 15.24 5.63 -9.49
N LEU A 103 14.68 6.76 -9.91
CA LEU A 103 14.66 7.99 -9.12
C LEU A 103 13.80 7.87 -7.85
N GLU A 104 12.67 7.19 -7.94
CA GLU A 104 11.85 6.91 -6.77
C GLU A 104 12.55 5.96 -5.80
N LEU A 105 13.25 4.95 -6.31
CA LEU A 105 14.03 4.03 -5.48
C LEU A 105 15.15 4.77 -4.73
N GLU A 106 15.88 5.69 -5.40
CA GLU A 106 16.87 6.56 -4.77
C GLU A 106 16.23 7.44 -3.67
N SER A 107 15.04 7.97 -3.92
CA SER A 107 14.31 8.76 -2.92
C SER A 107 13.90 7.92 -1.71
N TYR A 108 13.48 6.66 -1.91
CA TYR A 108 13.23 5.72 -0.83
C TYR A 108 14.49 5.35 -0.05
N GLU A 109 15.64 5.21 -0.74
CA GLU A 109 16.91 4.93 -0.09
C GLU A 109 17.35 6.09 0.83
N ILE A 110 17.24 7.33 0.37
CA ILE A 110 17.53 8.52 1.18
C ILE A 110 16.62 8.59 2.40
N LEU A 111 15.33 8.33 2.22
CA LEU A 111 14.37 8.31 3.30
C LEU A 111 14.64 7.18 4.30
N ALA A 112 14.97 5.99 3.81
CA ALA A 112 15.32 4.83 4.63
C ALA A 112 16.60 5.06 5.44
N LEU A 113 17.61 5.75 4.86
CA LEU A 113 18.83 6.13 5.57
C LEU A 113 18.52 7.07 6.76
N ASP A 114 17.73 8.12 6.53
CA ASP A 114 17.34 9.07 7.60
C ASP A 114 16.54 8.36 8.72
N ILE A 115 15.61 7.48 8.36
CA ILE A 115 14.82 6.70 9.32
C ILE A 115 15.71 5.73 10.12
N ALA A 116 16.57 4.96 9.44
CA ALA A 116 17.45 4.00 10.09
C ALA A 116 18.48 4.68 11.02
N GLU A 117 18.97 5.84 10.65
CA GLU A 117 19.83 6.66 11.52
C GLU A 117 19.09 7.07 12.80
N GLN A 118 17.84 7.52 12.69
CA GLN A 118 17.03 7.89 13.85
C GLN A 118 16.75 6.70 14.78
N ILE A 119 16.48 5.51 14.21
CA ILE A 119 16.19 4.27 14.97
C ILE A 119 17.41 3.83 15.76
N LEU A 120 18.60 3.88 15.15
CA LEU A 120 19.84 3.35 15.72
C LEU A 120 20.64 4.38 16.54
N GLN A 121 20.07 5.57 16.77
CA GLN A 121 20.67 6.54 17.70
C GLN A 121 20.80 5.96 19.12
N PRO A 122 21.86 6.31 19.87
CA PRO A 122 22.09 5.78 21.21
C PRO A 122 20.93 5.96 22.18
N SER A 123 20.14 7.02 22.02
CA SER A 123 18.96 7.29 22.84
C SER A 123 17.77 6.38 22.62
N ARG A 124 17.68 5.71 21.46
CA ARG A 124 16.56 4.88 21.02
C ARG A 124 16.90 3.41 20.81
N ARG A 125 18.11 3.12 20.32
CA ARG A 125 18.52 1.77 19.92
C ARG A 125 18.30 0.72 21.00
N ASN A 126 18.59 1.03 22.26
CA ASN A 126 18.47 0.10 23.38
C ASN A 126 17.01 -0.37 23.61
N THR A 127 16.04 0.44 23.26
CA THR A 127 14.61 0.10 23.39
C THR A 127 14.11 -0.69 22.16
N LEU A 128 14.69 -0.42 21.00
CA LEU A 128 14.18 -0.93 19.72
C LEU A 128 14.89 -2.21 19.26
N LEU A 129 16.17 -2.42 19.64
CA LEU A 129 16.93 -3.59 19.20
C LEU A 129 16.53 -4.89 19.88
N GLY A 130 16.22 -4.85 21.18
CA GLY A 130 15.94 -6.05 21.96
C GLY A 130 17.19 -6.89 22.33
N CYS A 131 18.36 -6.52 21.84
CA CYS A 131 19.66 -7.13 22.13
C CYS A 131 20.74 -6.07 22.30
N THR A 132 21.89 -6.46 22.84
CA THR A 132 23.08 -5.61 22.97
C THR A 132 24.28 -6.41 22.47
N PRO A 133 25.05 -5.90 21.49
CA PRO A 133 26.22 -6.62 21.00
C PRO A 133 27.29 -6.70 22.09
N ASP A 134 28.12 -7.75 22.05
CA ASP A 134 29.23 -7.94 22.97
C ASP A 134 30.34 -6.88 22.76
N ASP A 135 30.52 -6.43 21.53
CA ASP A 135 31.46 -5.38 21.14
C ASP A 135 30.88 -4.55 20.00
N ASP A 136 30.71 -3.25 20.25
CA ASP A 136 30.15 -2.30 19.27
C ASP A 136 31.02 -2.16 17.98
N ALA A 137 32.28 -2.57 18.02
CA ALA A 137 33.18 -2.52 16.87
C ALA A 137 33.17 -3.79 16.00
N LEU A 138 32.61 -4.88 16.51
CA LEU A 138 32.59 -6.18 15.85
C LEU A 138 31.18 -6.60 15.42
N ALA A 139 31.13 -7.50 14.45
CA ALA A 139 29.85 -8.07 14.03
C ALA A 139 29.35 -9.07 15.09
N ASP A 140 28.10 -8.90 15.50
CA ASP A 140 27.39 -9.83 16.37
C ASP A 140 26.24 -10.46 15.57
N GLN A 141 26.42 -11.71 15.18
CA GLN A 141 25.47 -12.43 14.34
C GLN A 141 24.15 -12.67 15.05
N GLU A 142 24.19 -13.11 16.30
CA GLU A 142 22.98 -13.47 17.06
C GLU A 142 22.09 -12.24 17.30
N CYS A 143 22.69 -11.11 17.70
CA CYS A 143 21.97 -9.87 17.88
C CYS A 143 21.42 -9.34 16.53
N ALA A 144 22.17 -9.46 15.44
CA ALA A 144 21.69 -9.07 14.11
C ALA A 144 20.52 -9.94 13.64
N GLU A 145 20.59 -11.26 13.78
CA GLU A 145 19.51 -12.20 13.45
C GLU A 145 18.23 -11.89 14.23
N GLN A 146 18.36 -11.67 15.54
CA GLN A 146 17.23 -11.35 16.41
C GLN A 146 16.55 -10.05 15.96
N PHE A 147 17.31 -8.98 15.73
CA PHE A 147 16.79 -7.69 15.28
C PHE A 147 16.14 -7.78 13.90
N ILE A 148 16.85 -8.34 12.91
CA ILE A 148 16.37 -8.48 11.54
C ILE A 148 15.11 -9.34 11.48
N GLY A 149 15.07 -10.46 12.22
CA GLY A 149 13.89 -11.32 12.27
C GLY A 149 12.68 -10.64 12.88
N ALA A 150 12.86 -9.91 13.98
CA ALA A 150 11.79 -9.18 14.66
C ALA A 150 11.25 -8.04 13.82
N VAL A 151 12.12 -7.17 13.30
CA VAL A 151 11.72 -6.02 12.49
C VAL A 151 11.17 -6.46 11.13
N GLY A 152 11.78 -7.49 10.54
CA GLY A 152 11.37 -8.00 9.23
C GLY A 152 9.96 -8.59 9.22
N LEU A 153 9.52 -9.23 10.30
CA LEU A 153 8.15 -9.70 10.44
C LEU A 153 7.14 -8.56 10.25
N HIS A 154 7.42 -7.39 10.81
CA HIS A 154 6.53 -6.23 10.73
C HIS A 154 6.67 -5.47 9.40
N LEU A 155 7.90 -5.29 8.89
CA LEU A 155 8.14 -4.62 7.61
C LEU A 155 7.57 -5.43 6.44
N PHE A 156 7.84 -6.75 6.39
CA PHE A 156 7.37 -7.61 5.29
C PHE A 156 5.98 -8.20 5.55
N ARG A 157 5.43 -7.98 6.75
CA ARG A 157 4.08 -8.42 7.15
C ARG A 157 3.91 -9.95 7.07
N ARG A 158 5.03 -10.66 7.12
CA ARG A 158 5.18 -12.12 7.17
C ARG A 158 6.53 -12.47 7.79
N PRO A 159 6.72 -13.69 8.30
CA PRO A 159 8.05 -14.15 8.66
C PRO A 159 9.01 -14.06 7.47
N LEU A 160 10.24 -13.67 7.74
CA LEU A 160 11.31 -13.78 6.78
C LEU A 160 11.66 -15.24 6.54
N MET A 161 12.04 -15.59 5.31
CA MET A 161 12.68 -16.86 5.01
C MET A 161 14.09 -16.85 5.58
N GLU A 162 14.63 -18.02 5.90
CA GLU A 162 16.00 -18.19 6.41
C GLU A 162 17.02 -17.51 5.48
N SER A 163 16.90 -17.70 4.17
CA SER A 163 17.76 -17.07 3.17
C SER A 163 17.63 -15.53 3.12
N GLU A 164 16.50 -14.96 3.52
CA GLU A 164 16.34 -13.50 3.62
C GLU A 164 17.05 -12.99 4.87
N ILE A 165 16.91 -13.67 6.00
CA ILE A 165 17.64 -13.36 7.23
C ILE A 165 19.14 -13.41 6.98
N ASP A 166 19.64 -14.50 6.41
CA ASP A 166 21.06 -14.68 6.06
C ASP A 166 21.60 -13.55 5.20
N SER A 167 20.81 -13.11 4.20
CA SER A 167 21.20 -12.04 3.29
C SER A 167 21.31 -10.69 4.00
N PHE A 168 20.36 -10.34 4.88
CA PHE A 168 20.42 -9.08 5.62
C PHE A 168 21.48 -9.11 6.72
N VAL A 169 21.68 -10.25 7.37
CA VAL A 169 22.78 -10.44 8.35
C VAL A 169 24.15 -10.31 7.66
N ALA A 170 24.33 -10.93 6.50
CA ALA A 170 25.57 -10.79 5.73
C ALA A 170 25.82 -9.32 5.31
N MET A 171 24.77 -8.59 4.95
CA MET A 171 24.85 -7.15 4.66
C MET A 171 25.30 -6.36 5.90
N ALA A 172 24.70 -6.62 7.07
CA ALA A 172 25.09 -5.99 8.33
C ALA A 172 26.55 -6.30 8.69
N GLN A 173 26.96 -7.57 8.59
CA GLN A 173 28.33 -8.00 8.88
C GLN A 173 29.37 -7.34 7.96
N SER A 174 29.09 -7.29 6.64
CA SER A 174 29.97 -6.67 5.67
C SER A 174 30.17 -5.17 5.94
N ALA A 175 29.08 -4.46 6.25
CA ALA A 175 29.13 -3.05 6.61
C ALA A 175 29.86 -2.82 7.95
N THR A 176 29.62 -3.67 8.96
CA THR A 176 30.36 -3.63 10.24
C THR A 176 31.86 -3.82 10.04
N GLN A 177 32.28 -4.81 9.27
CA GLN A 177 33.67 -5.08 8.98
C GLN A 177 34.35 -3.93 8.27
N THR A 178 33.64 -3.23 7.38
CA THR A 178 34.19 -2.12 6.60
C THR A 178 34.29 -0.84 7.44
N LEU A 179 33.31 -0.59 8.31
CA LEU A 179 33.12 0.68 9.01
C LEU A 179 33.47 0.60 10.51
N GLY A 180 33.74 -0.59 11.03
CA GLY A 180 34.15 -0.81 12.42
C GLY A 180 33.06 -0.45 13.44
N ASN A 181 31.77 -0.61 13.07
CA ASN A 181 30.68 -0.28 13.96
C ASN A 181 29.46 -1.16 13.67
N PHE A 182 28.99 -1.93 14.66
CA PHE A 182 27.87 -2.84 14.57
C PHE A 182 26.56 -2.14 14.21
N TYR A 183 26.28 -0.99 14.80
CA TYR A 183 25.03 -0.27 14.57
C TYR A 183 24.96 0.34 13.16
N ILE A 184 26.10 0.73 12.60
CA ILE A 184 26.17 1.13 11.18
C ILE A 184 25.94 -0.09 10.28
N GLY A 185 26.41 -1.27 10.70
CA GLY A 185 26.09 -2.53 10.03
C GLY A 185 24.58 -2.81 10.03
N LEU A 186 23.93 -2.73 11.19
CA LEU A 186 22.47 -2.89 11.29
C LEU A 186 21.71 -1.82 10.50
N GLN A 187 22.23 -0.59 10.45
CA GLN A 187 21.65 0.49 9.63
C GLN A 187 21.62 0.08 8.15
N ALA A 188 22.69 -0.47 7.63
CA ALA A 188 22.74 -0.93 6.24
C ALA A 188 21.72 -2.02 5.95
N ALA A 189 21.58 -3.01 6.84
CA ALA A 189 20.57 -4.06 6.72
C ALA A 189 19.15 -3.48 6.77
N LEU A 190 18.87 -2.60 7.71
CA LEU A 190 17.55 -1.97 7.86
C LEU A 190 17.17 -1.13 6.64
N VAL A 191 18.12 -0.37 6.08
CA VAL A 191 17.92 0.35 4.81
C VAL A 191 17.61 -0.64 3.68
N GLY A 192 18.38 -1.73 3.56
CA GLY A 192 18.10 -2.79 2.59
C GLY A 192 16.70 -3.37 2.69
N MET A 193 16.20 -3.57 3.93
CA MET A 193 14.82 -4.03 4.17
C MET A 193 13.80 -2.97 3.76
N MET A 194 14.02 -1.70 4.08
CA MET A 194 13.08 -0.61 3.79
C MET A 194 13.03 -0.21 2.31
N VAL A 195 14.02 -0.57 1.49
CA VAL A 195 13.97 -0.40 0.04
C VAL A 195 13.58 -1.67 -0.70
N SER A 196 13.38 -2.78 0.03
CA SER A 196 12.93 -4.05 -0.56
C SER A 196 11.53 -3.94 -1.15
N PRO A 197 11.26 -4.61 -2.28
CA PRO A 197 9.89 -4.76 -2.79
C PRO A 197 8.91 -5.36 -1.78
N ASP A 198 9.37 -6.24 -0.88
CA ASP A 198 8.56 -6.85 0.19
C ASP A 198 8.06 -5.81 1.21
N PHE A 199 8.76 -4.70 1.38
CA PHE A 199 8.29 -3.58 2.19
C PHE A 199 7.49 -2.57 1.36
N LEU A 200 8.04 -2.11 0.22
CA LEU A 200 7.45 -1.04 -0.59
C LEU A 200 6.11 -1.42 -1.23
N PHE A 201 5.87 -2.71 -1.39
CA PHE A 201 4.62 -3.24 -1.95
C PHE A 201 3.91 -4.13 -0.94
N ARG A 202 2.60 -4.03 -0.89
CA ARG A 202 1.76 -5.07 -0.32
C ARG A 202 1.68 -6.21 -1.34
N ILE A 203 2.38 -7.31 -1.05
CA ILE A 203 2.39 -8.50 -1.89
C ILE A 203 1.25 -9.40 -1.45
N GLU A 204 0.25 -9.55 -2.31
CA GLU A 204 -0.94 -10.36 -2.06
C GLU A 204 -0.83 -11.68 -2.81
N ARG A 205 -0.74 -12.78 -2.06
CA ARG A 205 -0.68 -14.13 -2.58
C ARG A 205 -2.04 -14.78 -2.47
N SER A 206 -2.58 -15.26 -3.58
CA SER A 206 -3.82 -16.01 -3.58
C SER A 206 -3.60 -17.44 -4.03
N VAL A 207 -4.23 -18.37 -3.30
CA VAL A 207 -4.18 -19.81 -3.53
C VAL A 207 -5.55 -20.34 -3.95
N ALA A 208 -5.56 -21.49 -4.63
CA ALA A 208 -6.81 -22.13 -5.03
C ALA A 208 -7.62 -22.53 -3.78
N ASN A 209 -8.92 -22.27 -3.82
CA ASN A 209 -9.83 -22.71 -2.77
C ASN A 209 -10.24 -24.17 -3.02
N LEU A 210 -9.78 -25.06 -2.16
CA LEU A 210 -10.08 -26.50 -2.27
C LEU A 210 -11.56 -26.82 -2.00
N GLU A 211 -12.25 -25.98 -1.20
CA GLU A 211 -13.65 -26.16 -0.86
C GLU A 211 -14.61 -25.64 -1.95
N SER A 212 -14.12 -24.74 -2.80
CA SER A 212 -14.88 -24.14 -3.89
C SER A 212 -14.05 -24.11 -5.16
N PRO A 213 -14.04 -25.20 -5.94
CA PRO A 213 -13.25 -25.32 -7.17
C PRO A 213 -13.51 -24.15 -8.13
N GLY A 214 -12.41 -23.55 -8.61
CA GLY A 214 -12.47 -22.37 -9.50
C GLY A 214 -12.48 -21.02 -8.77
N SER A 215 -12.62 -20.98 -7.45
CA SER A 215 -12.42 -19.79 -6.63
C SER A 215 -11.01 -19.77 -6.02
N ARG A 216 -10.59 -18.58 -5.58
CA ARG A 216 -9.29 -18.36 -4.93
C ARG A 216 -9.49 -17.56 -3.65
N HIS A 217 -8.62 -17.75 -2.69
CA HIS A 217 -8.59 -16.93 -1.47
C HIS A 217 -7.15 -16.46 -1.20
N LEU A 218 -7.00 -15.39 -0.45
CA LEU A 218 -5.70 -14.93 0.02
C LEU A 218 -5.13 -15.91 1.04
N ASP A 219 -3.80 -16.05 1.08
CA ASP A 219 -3.15 -16.67 2.21
C ASP A 219 -3.34 -15.84 3.50
N ALA A 220 -2.97 -16.41 4.65
CA ALA A 220 -3.23 -15.78 5.95
C ALA A 220 -2.49 -14.43 6.10
N TRP A 221 -1.26 -14.33 5.63
CA TRP A 221 -0.44 -13.12 5.73
C TRP A 221 -0.93 -12.02 4.81
N SER A 222 -1.29 -12.38 3.58
CA SER A 222 -1.91 -11.45 2.62
C SER A 222 -3.27 -10.97 3.10
N ARG A 223 -4.06 -11.84 3.75
CA ARG A 223 -5.34 -11.47 4.37
C ARG A 223 -5.13 -10.49 5.52
N ALA A 224 -4.18 -10.75 6.43
CA ALA A 224 -3.84 -9.83 7.51
C ALA A 224 -3.40 -8.46 6.97
N SER A 225 -2.50 -8.45 5.99
CA SER A 225 -2.01 -7.25 5.35
C SER A 225 -3.15 -6.45 4.69
N ARG A 226 -3.99 -7.11 3.87
CA ARG A 226 -5.12 -6.44 3.21
C ARG A 226 -6.10 -5.86 4.22
N LEU A 227 -6.43 -6.60 5.27
CA LEU A 227 -7.37 -6.17 6.29
C LEU A 227 -6.85 -4.94 7.04
N SER A 228 -5.57 -4.93 7.42
CA SER A 228 -4.96 -3.82 8.13
C SER A 228 -4.90 -2.55 7.29
N PHE A 229 -4.39 -2.63 6.08
CA PHE A 229 -4.35 -1.46 5.19
C PHE A 229 -5.74 -0.97 4.77
N PHE A 230 -6.75 -1.83 4.79
CA PHE A 230 -8.12 -1.43 4.51
C PHE A 230 -8.78 -0.70 5.69
N LEU A 231 -8.61 -1.20 6.91
CA LEU A 231 -9.27 -0.65 8.10
C LEU A 231 -8.46 0.42 8.82
N TRP A 232 -7.12 0.37 8.76
CA TRP A 232 -6.23 1.23 9.54
C TRP A 232 -5.24 2.04 8.70
N ASP A 233 -5.23 1.83 7.39
CA ASP A 233 -4.26 2.44 6.46
C ASP A 233 -2.78 2.24 6.88
N SER A 234 -2.50 1.13 7.56
CA SER A 234 -1.18 0.81 8.10
C SER A 234 -0.90 -0.70 8.18
N THR A 235 0.31 -1.06 8.63
CA THR A 235 0.78 -2.44 8.81
C THR A 235 -0.06 -3.23 9.83
N PRO A 236 -0.15 -4.57 9.70
CA PRO A 236 -0.84 -5.40 10.69
C PRO A 236 -0.25 -5.28 12.09
N SER A 237 -1.12 -5.26 13.11
CA SER A 237 -0.70 -5.33 14.50
C SER A 237 -0.06 -6.69 14.83
N PRO A 238 0.73 -6.79 15.93
CA PRO A 238 1.25 -8.07 16.39
C PRO A 238 0.16 -9.14 16.61
N ALA A 239 -1.00 -8.72 17.11
CA ALA A 239 -2.14 -9.64 17.34
C ALA A 239 -2.71 -10.17 16.01
N LEU A 240 -2.82 -9.33 14.98
CA LEU A 240 -3.29 -9.74 13.66
C LEU A 240 -2.28 -10.64 12.94
N LEU A 241 -0.97 -10.37 13.08
CA LEU A 241 0.10 -11.25 12.59
C LEU A 241 0.09 -12.60 13.29
N GLU A 242 -0.18 -12.63 14.59
CA GLU A 242 -0.32 -13.88 15.35
C GLU A 242 -1.55 -14.68 14.89
N ALA A 243 -2.67 -14.03 14.62
CA ALA A 243 -3.86 -14.69 14.07
C ALA A 243 -3.60 -15.25 12.65
N ALA A 244 -2.74 -14.59 11.87
CA ALA A 244 -2.28 -15.14 10.59
C ALA A 244 -1.37 -16.35 10.79
N ARG A 245 -0.40 -16.26 11.71
CA ARG A 245 0.56 -17.34 12.03
C ARG A 245 -0.12 -18.61 12.53
N SER A 246 -1.10 -18.46 13.44
CA SER A 246 -1.85 -19.59 13.99
C SER A 246 -2.89 -20.17 13.03
N GLY A 247 -3.15 -19.51 11.89
CA GLY A 247 -4.19 -19.89 10.93
C GLY A 247 -5.61 -19.53 11.37
N THR A 248 -5.82 -18.97 12.57
CA THR A 248 -7.16 -18.57 13.05
C THR A 248 -7.81 -17.53 12.16
N LEU A 249 -7.03 -16.65 11.54
CA LEU A 249 -7.53 -15.65 10.59
C LEU A 249 -8.17 -16.27 9.32
N MET A 250 -7.91 -17.55 9.05
CA MET A 250 -8.51 -18.27 7.92
C MET A 250 -9.88 -18.86 8.24
N THR A 251 -10.28 -18.90 9.51
CA THR A 251 -11.61 -19.32 9.94
C THR A 251 -12.59 -18.13 9.96
N GLU A 252 -13.88 -18.39 9.76
CA GLU A 252 -14.91 -17.33 9.80
C GLU A 252 -14.98 -16.67 11.19
N SER A 253 -14.95 -17.47 12.26
CA SER A 253 -15.00 -16.95 13.63
C SER A 253 -13.79 -16.10 13.97
N GLY A 254 -12.58 -16.56 13.60
CA GLY A 254 -11.34 -15.82 13.86
C GLY A 254 -11.25 -14.52 13.04
N LEU A 255 -11.71 -14.54 11.78
CA LEU A 255 -11.79 -13.35 10.97
C LEU A 255 -12.75 -12.32 11.60
N ASN A 256 -13.95 -12.74 11.98
CA ASN A 256 -14.95 -11.87 12.61
C ASN A 256 -14.40 -11.27 13.92
N GLN A 257 -13.76 -12.09 14.75
CA GLN A 257 -13.13 -11.62 15.99
C GLN A 257 -12.07 -10.54 15.72
N GLN A 258 -11.19 -10.75 14.73
CA GLN A 258 -10.17 -9.75 14.39
C GLN A 258 -10.80 -8.47 13.83
N VAL A 259 -11.82 -8.57 12.97
CA VAL A 259 -12.53 -7.40 12.44
C VAL A 259 -13.18 -6.61 13.57
N GLU A 260 -13.89 -7.27 14.51
CA GLU A 260 -14.49 -6.60 15.67
C GLU A 260 -13.45 -5.86 16.51
N GLN A 261 -12.30 -6.50 16.81
CA GLN A 261 -11.20 -5.86 17.53
C GLN A 261 -10.62 -4.65 16.78
N MET A 262 -10.50 -4.76 15.47
CA MET A 262 -9.99 -3.66 14.65
C MET A 262 -10.97 -2.50 14.56
N MET A 263 -12.27 -2.78 14.49
CA MET A 263 -13.33 -1.77 14.46
C MET A 263 -13.46 -0.97 15.76
N THR A 264 -13.07 -1.56 16.89
CA THR A 264 -13.06 -0.88 18.20
C THR A 264 -11.74 -0.14 18.51
N SER A 265 -10.74 -0.27 17.66
CA SER A 265 -9.47 0.45 17.79
C SER A 265 -9.58 1.91 17.38
N ALA A 266 -8.83 2.78 18.05
CA ALA A 266 -8.72 4.19 17.63
C ALA A 266 -8.21 4.36 16.18
N LYS A 267 -7.42 3.41 15.67
CA LYS A 267 -6.91 3.40 14.29
C LYS A 267 -7.99 3.27 13.20
N ILE A 268 -9.21 2.91 13.56
CA ILE A 268 -10.31 2.88 12.58
C ILE A 268 -10.59 4.29 12.01
N GLU A 269 -10.35 5.32 12.80
CA GLU A 269 -10.47 6.71 12.33
C GLU A 269 -9.42 7.03 11.26
N ASP A 270 -8.20 6.54 11.39
CA ASP A 270 -7.12 6.76 10.41
C ASP A 270 -7.49 6.13 9.05
N GLY A 271 -7.95 4.88 9.05
CA GLY A 271 -8.42 4.21 7.84
C GLY A 271 -9.61 4.90 7.19
N LEU A 272 -10.59 5.35 8.01
CA LEU A 272 -11.74 6.11 7.53
C LEU A 272 -11.30 7.44 6.88
N ARG A 273 -10.44 8.19 7.55
CA ARG A 273 -9.88 9.46 7.05
C ARG A 273 -9.11 9.26 5.75
N ALA A 274 -8.25 8.24 5.67
CA ALA A 274 -7.50 7.90 4.47
C ALA A 274 -8.42 7.58 3.29
N PHE A 275 -9.44 6.75 3.50
CA PHE A 275 -10.43 6.42 2.47
C PHE A 275 -11.15 7.66 1.93
N PHE A 276 -11.66 8.52 2.80
CA PHE A 276 -12.39 9.72 2.36
C PHE A 276 -11.47 10.79 1.78
N ALA A 277 -10.23 10.94 2.26
CA ALA A 277 -9.25 11.82 1.66
C ALA A 277 -8.93 11.40 0.22
N ASP A 278 -8.77 10.10 -0.03
CA ASP A 278 -8.55 9.56 -1.38
C ASP A 278 -9.81 9.71 -2.25
N MET A 279 -10.99 9.33 -1.74
CA MET A 279 -12.26 9.43 -2.46
C MET A 279 -12.60 10.88 -2.87
N LEU A 280 -12.32 11.84 -2.00
CA LEU A 280 -12.56 13.26 -2.23
C LEU A 280 -11.42 13.96 -2.97
N ALA A 281 -10.36 13.22 -3.29
CA ALA A 281 -9.19 13.69 -4.02
C ALA A 281 -8.48 14.88 -3.33
N PHE A 282 -8.28 14.80 -2.02
CA PHE A 282 -7.63 15.86 -1.24
C PHE A 282 -6.15 16.06 -1.55
N ASP A 283 -5.48 15.09 -2.20
CA ASP A 283 -4.16 15.25 -2.80
C ASP A 283 -4.08 16.41 -3.81
N ARG A 284 -5.21 16.78 -4.43
CA ARG A 284 -5.27 17.92 -5.35
C ARG A 284 -5.16 19.27 -4.64
N PHE A 285 -5.42 19.32 -3.34
CA PHE A 285 -5.25 20.53 -2.55
C PHE A 285 -3.78 20.94 -2.45
N ASP A 286 -2.86 19.98 -2.44
CA ASP A 286 -1.42 20.23 -2.37
C ASP A 286 -0.88 20.99 -3.61
N THR A 287 -1.64 20.99 -4.70
CA THR A 287 -1.29 21.63 -5.97
C THR A 287 -2.19 22.82 -6.31
N LEU A 288 -3.03 23.28 -5.37
CA LEU A 288 -3.85 24.46 -5.59
C LEU A 288 -2.97 25.72 -5.68
N ASP A 289 -3.05 26.39 -6.79
CA ASP A 289 -2.44 27.72 -6.99
C ASP A 289 -3.55 28.77 -6.99
N ILE A 290 -3.74 29.41 -5.84
CA ILE A 290 -4.80 30.41 -5.64
C ILE A 290 -4.18 31.79 -5.60
N ASP A 291 -4.63 32.69 -6.50
CA ASP A 291 -4.19 34.08 -6.54
C ASP A 291 -4.60 34.81 -5.24
N ALA A 292 -3.61 35.07 -4.38
CA ALA A 292 -3.79 35.77 -3.12
C ALA A 292 -4.33 37.20 -3.26
N ASN A 293 -4.21 37.84 -4.44
CA ASN A 293 -4.76 39.15 -4.67
C ASN A 293 -6.28 39.11 -4.89
N LEU A 294 -6.75 38.03 -5.51
CA LEU A 294 -8.19 37.78 -5.72
C LEU A 294 -8.85 37.15 -4.50
N TYR A 295 -8.12 36.29 -3.77
CA TYR A 295 -8.63 35.54 -2.63
C TYR A 295 -7.73 35.71 -1.38
N PRO A 296 -7.60 36.93 -0.84
CA PRO A 296 -6.64 37.23 0.25
C PRO A 296 -6.92 36.50 1.56
N ARG A 297 -8.12 35.94 1.73
CA ARG A 297 -8.50 35.13 2.92
C ARG A 297 -8.19 33.64 2.76
N PHE A 298 -7.85 33.20 1.55
CA PHE A 298 -7.50 31.81 1.29
C PHE A 298 -5.99 31.64 1.46
N THR A 299 -5.59 31.15 2.60
CA THR A 299 -4.18 30.88 2.96
C THR A 299 -3.93 29.38 3.01
N LYS A 300 -2.67 28.96 3.07
CA LYS A 300 -2.31 27.55 3.22
C LYS A 300 -2.98 26.92 4.45
N ASN A 301 -3.07 27.65 5.56
CA ASN A 301 -3.78 27.18 6.76
C ASN A 301 -5.27 26.90 6.49
N VAL A 302 -5.93 27.75 5.68
CA VAL A 302 -7.34 27.54 5.32
C VAL A 302 -7.53 26.26 4.50
N GLU A 303 -6.58 25.95 3.64
CA GLU A 303 -6.58 24.71 2.85
C GLU A 303 -6.51 23.47 3.75
N ASP A 304 -5.54 23.43 4.66
CA ASP A 304 -5.36 22.32 5.61
C ASP A 304 -6.56 22.20 6.57
N GLU A 305 -7.08 23.34 7.06
CA GLU A 305 -8.25 23.38 7.94
C GLU A 305 -9.54 22.94 7.22
N ALA A 306 -9.71 23.23 5.93
CA ALA A 306 -10.86 22.79 5.14
C ALA A 306 -10.86 21.26 4.93
N ARG A 307 -9.68 20.69 4.73
CA ARG A 307 -9.47 19.26 4.66
C ARG A 307 -9.85 18.60 6.00
N GLU A 308 -9.30 19.12 7.10
CA GLU A 308 -9.59 18.63 8.45
C GLU A 308 -11.07 18.79 8.83
N GLN A 309 -11.69 19.92 8.50
CA GLN A 309 -13.12 20.15 8.70
C GLN A 309 -13.97 19.01 8.11
N THR A 310 -13.68 18.66 6.85
CA THR A 310 -14.43 17.64 6.15
C THR A 310 -14.22 16.26 6.77
N LEU A 311 -12.97 15.85 6.99
CA LEU A 311 -12.64 14.56 7.56
C LEU A 311 -13.16 14.40 8.98
N ARG A 312 -13.07 15.45 9.79
CA ARG A 312 -13.62 15.46 11.14
C ARG A 312 -15.15 15.37 11.16
N THR A 313 -15.83 16.03 10.23
CA THR A 313 -17.28 15.93 10.09
C THR A 313 -17.70 14.51 9.74
N ILE A 314 -16.96 13.86 8.83
CA ILE A 314 -17.20 12.47 8.43
C ILE A 314 -16.97 11.52 9.61
N ALA A 315 -15.83 11.66 10.31
CA ALA A 315 -15.49 10.83 11.46
C ALA A 315 -16.54 10.99 12.60
N ASP A 316 -16.93 12.22 12.92
CA ASP A 316 -17.97 12.48 13.91
C ASP A 316 -19.32 11.82 13.56
N GLN A 317 -19.71 11.90 12.28
CA GLN A 317 -20.98 11.30 11.84
C GLN A 317 -20.96 9.77 11.84
N LEU A 318 -19.89 9.17 11.33
CA LEU A 318 -19.84 7.72 11.11
C LEU A 318 -19.33 6.94 12.32
N LEU A 319 -18.34 7.47 13.07
CA LEU A 319 -17.72 6.75 14.19
C LEU A 319 -18.27 7.17 15.55
N ILE A 320 -18.60 8.45 15.73
CA ILE A 320 -19.05 8.96 17.03
C ILE A 320 -20.56 8.89 17.16
N LYS A 321 -21.29 9.32 16.11
CA LYS A 321 -22.76 9.33 16.10
C LYS A 321 -23.36 8.06 15.50
N GLU A 322 -22.53 7.22 14.86
CA GLU A 322 -22.94 5.96 14.22
C GLU A 322 -24.13 6.13 13.24
N LEU A 323 -24.16 7.25 12.52
CA LEU A 323 -25.21 7.55 11.56
C LEU A 323 -24.98 6.84 10.23
N ASP A 324 -26.04 6.76 9.43
CA ASP A 324 -25.96 6.21 8.07
C ASP A 324 -25.03 7.08 7.20
N TYR A 325 -24.17 6.41 6.43
CA TYR A 325 -23.27 7.06 5.47
C TYR A 325 -24.00 8.02 4.53
N ARG A 326 -25.24 7.74 4.15
CA ARG A 326 -26.06 8.58 3.28
C ARG A 326 -26.41 9.93 3.90
N ASP A 327 -26.48 10.00 5.23
CA ASP A 327 -26.78 11.23 5.97
C ASP A 327 -25.65 12.26 5.89
N LEU A 328 -24.44 11.84 5.48
CA LEU A 328 -23.34 12.75 5.23
C LEU A 328 -23.67 13.82 4.16
N PHE A 329 -24.47 13.47 3.16
CA PHE A 329 -24.80 14.35 2.04
C PHE A 329 -25.89 15.38 2.39
N ASP A 330 -26.64 15.14 3.45
CA ASP A 330 -27.67 16.04 3.98
C ASP A 330 -27.25 16.73 5.30
N ALA A 331 -26.04 16.48 5.78
CA ALA A 331 -25.53 17.03 7.03
C ALA A 331 -25.45 18.56 6.98
N ARG A 332 -26.04 19.21 8.00
CA ARG A 332 -26.06 20.68 8.14
C ARG A 332 -25.13 21.19 9.25
N GLN A 333 -24.43 20.29 9.92
CA GLN A 333 -23.49 20.60 11.00
C GLN A 333 -22.07 20.24 10.54
N THR A 334 -21.13 21.12 10.85
CA THR A 334 -19.72 20.90 10.56
C THR A 334 -18.86 21.57 11.64
N PHE A 335 -17.58 21.26 11.65
CA PHE A 335 -16.60 21.89 12.52
C PHE A 335 -16.04 23.14 11.83
N LEU A 336 -15.81 24.21 12.60
CA LEU A 336 -15.21 25.45 12.10
C LEU A 336 -14.05 25.86 12.97
N THR A 337 -12.97 26.21 12.32
CA THR A 337 -11.87 26.98 12.91
C THR A 337 -12.11 28.47 12.75
N PRO A 338 -11.38 29.35 13.47
CA PRO A 338 -11.47 30.79 13.27
C PRO A 338 -11.20 31.24 11.83
N ALA A 339 -10.25 30.61 11.13
CA ALA A 339 -9.93 30.97 9.75
C ALA A 339 -11.04 30.57 8.78
N LEU A 340 -11.60 29.37 8.91
CA LEU A 340 -12.75 28.93 8.09
C LEU A 340 -14.00 29.77 8.37
N ALA A 341 -14.27 30.10 9.63
CA ALA A 341 -15.40 30.95 9.98
C ALA A 341 -15.27 32.36 9.38
N ALA A 342 -14.06 32.93 9.37
CA ALA A 342 -13.78 34.20 8.71
C ALA A 342 -13.96 34.11 7.19
N LEU A 343 -13.60 32.98 6.59
CA LEU A 343 -13.80 32.71 5.16
C LEU A 343 -15.29 32.61 4.82
N TYR A 344 -16.06 31.88 5.63
CA TYR A 344 -17.50 31.66 5.44
C TYR A 344 -18.36 32.86 5.90
N GLY A 345 -17.77 33.85 6.59
CA GLY A 345 -18.48 34.97 7.16
C GLY A 345 -19.41 34.61 8.33
N VAL A 346 -19.07 33.54 9.07
CA VAL A 346 -19.84 33.05 10.21
C VAL A 346 -19.23 33.58 11.51
N PRO A 347 -20.02 34.21 12.42
CA PRO A 347 -19.50 34.65 13.70
C PRO A 347 -19.14 33.46 14.60
N ILE A 348 -17.97 33.51 15.22
CA ILE A 348 -17.55 32.55 16.23
C ILE A 348 -17.84 33.13 17.64
N PRO A 349 -18.42 32.34 18.56
CA PRO A 349 -18.50 32.77 19.96
C PRO A 349 -17.09 32.95 20.52
N ILE A 350 -16.81 34.14 21.03
CA ILE A 350 -15.58 34.40 21.79
C ILE A 350 -15.76 33.68 23.12
N ARG A 351 -14.92 32.67 23.38
CA ARG A 351 -14.83 31.98 24.68
C ARG A 351 -13.88 32.73 25.63
#